data_feb6ba521b0f9b268fedb56e900c3946
#
_entry.id   feb6ba521b0f9b268fedb56e900c3946
#
_cell.length_a   1.000
_cell.length_b   1.000
_cell.length_c   1.000
_cell.angle_alpha   90.00
_cell.angle_beta   90.00
_cell.angle_gamma   90.00
#
_symmetry.space_group_name_H-M   'P 1'
#
loop_
_entity.id
_entity.type
_entity.pdbx_description
1 polymer ?
#
loop_
_entity_poly.entity_id
_entity_poly.type
_entity_poly.pdbx_seq_one_letter_code
_entity_poly.pdbx_strand_id
1 'polypeptide(L)'
;MRLKFQFVNKQAWIISMPAYLFLALISFLLHSCAAVSNGDIPESRQNRIISNIPFYAQEDYQCGPASLAGVMNYWKIDVTPDDIAKEIYSKSAKGTLNIDMVIYPQRKGLIAEQYSGNMQDLKKNIDSGYPLIVFVDYGFWAVQSNHFMVVVGYNEDGVIVNSGKDKGKFISEEDFIKTWEKTKFWTLLIKRK
;
A
#
# COMPACT_ATOMS: atom_id res chain seq x y z
N MET A 1 -53.80 46.41 57.00
CA MET A 1 -53.72 44.94 56.82
C MET A 1 -52.30 44.59 56.41
N ARG A 2 -51.43 44.22 57.37
CA ARG A 2 -49.98 43.94 57.14
C ARG A 2 -49.75 42.45 57.11
N LEU A 3 -49.36 41.93 55.96
CA LEU A 3 -48.95 40.56 55.84
C LEU A 3 -47.45 40.43 56.23
N LYS A 4 -47.19 39.64 57.27
CA LYS A 4 -45.82 39.26 57.69
C LYS A 4 -45.39 38.05 56.89
N PHE A 5 -44.32 38.20 56.10
CA PHE A 5 -43.57 37.08 55.48
C PHE A 5 -42.65 36.47 56.55
N GLN A 6 -42.85 35.21 56.85
CA GLN A 6 -41.91 34.40 57.65
C GLN A 6 -40.87 33.77 56.72
N PHE A 7 -39.62 34.09 57.01
CA PHE A 7 -38.47 33.44 56.43
C PHE A 7 -38.29 32.05 57.07
N VAL A 8 -38.43 31.00 56.25
CA VAL A 8 -38.08 29.65 56.69
C VAL A 8 -36.61 29.40 56.46
N ASN A 9 -35.87 29.27 57.54
CA ASN A 9 -34.44 28.99 57.57
C ASN A 9 -34.21 27.51 57.25
N LYS A 10 -33.74 27.19 56.00
CA LYS A 10 -33.32 25.84 55.62
C LYS A 10 -31.91 25.63 56.15
N GLN A 11 -31.77 24.99 57.30
CA GLN A 11 -30.51 24.47 57.75
C GLN A 11 -30.07 23.32 56.83
N ALA A 12 -28.92 23.52 56.16
CA ALA A 12 -28.23 22.49 55.38
C ALA A 12 -27.70 21.41 56.31
N TRP A 13 -28.19 20.19 56.15
CA TRP A 13 -27.60 18.99 56.78
C TRP A 13 -26.30 18.66 56.08
N ILE A 14 -25.19 19.06 56.67
CA ILE A 14 -23.85 18.58 56.27
C ILE A 14 -23.74 17.15 56.80
N ILE A 15 -23.90 16.19 55.93
CA ILE A 15 -23.65 14.77 56.26
C ILE A 15 -22.16 14.62 56.41
N SER A 16 -21.70 14.53 57.69
CA SER A 16 -20.32 14.19 58.02
C SER A 16 -20.08 12.70 57.64
N MET A 17 -19.48 12.45 56.47
CA MET A 17 -19.01 11.12 56.13
C MET A 17 -17.80 10.77 56.97
N PRO A 18 -17.77 9.60 57.63
CA PRO A 18 -16.64 9.19 58.46
C PRO A 18 -15.37 9.03 57.62
N ALA A 19 -14.24 9.51 58.15
CA ALA A 19 -12.93 9.61 57.44
C ALA A 19 -12.46 8.28 56.80
N TYR A 20 -12.89 7.14 57.26
CA TYR A 20 -12.55 5.83 56.65
C TYR A 20 -13.29 5.58 55.32
N LEU A 21 -14.44 6.17 55.06
CA LEU A 21 -15.12 6.10 53.76
C LEU A 21 -14.34 6.90 52.70
N PHE A 22 -13.75 8.02 53.08
CA PHE A 22 -12.89 8.82 52.19
C PHE A 22 -11.57 8.08 51.88
N LEU A 23 -10.96 7.42 52.83
CA LEU A 23 -9.74 6.61 52.67
C LEU A 23 -10.02 5.37 51.79
N ALA A 24 -11.20 4.73 51.90
CA ALA A 24 -11.59 3.60 51.06
C ALA A 24 -11.80 4.01 49.61
N LEU A 25 -12.37 5.20 49.35
CA LEU A 25 -12.55 5.73 48.00
C LEU A 25 -11.21 6.05 47.32
N ILE A 26 -10.27 6.65 48.07
CA ILE A 26 -8.92 6.95 47.55
C ILE A 26 -8.14 5.68 47.25
N SER A 27 -8.28 4.63 48.10
CA SER A 27 -7.63 3.33 47.84
C SER A 27 -8.17 2.65 46.58
N PHE A 28 -9.44 2.80 46.27
CA PHE A 28 -10.05 2.22 45.04
C PHE A 28 -9.58 2.94 43.77
N LEU A 29 -9.29 4.25 43.83
CA LEU A 29 -8.79 5.03 42.70
C LEU A 29 -7.33 4.76 42.39
N LEU A 30 -6.53 4.28 43.35
CA LEU A 30 -5.10 3.98 43.15
C LEU A 30 -4.85 2.58 42.58
N HIS A 31 -5.84 1.67 42.55
CA HIS A 31 -5.69 0.33 41.97
C HIS A 31 -6.15 0.23 40.52
N SER A 32 -6.60 1.33 39.90
CA SER A 32 -6.93 1.39 38.48
C SER A 32 -5.70 1.74 37.61
N CYS A 33 -4.49 1.24 37.96
CA CYS A 33 -3.48 1.02 36.96
C CYS A 33 -3.90 -0.21 36.15
N ALA A 34 -4.85 0.01 35.23
CA ALA A 34 -5.03 -0.92 34.14
C ALA A 34 -3.68 -1.05 33.46
N ALA A 35 -3.10 -2.25 33.51
CA ALA A 35 -2.02 -2.62 32.63
C ALA A 35 -2.53 -2.28 31.21
N VAL A 36 -2.00 -1.22 30.61
CA VAL A 36 -2.05 -1.05 29.18
C VAL A 36 -1.25 -2.24 28.65
N SER A 37 -1.96 -3.34 28.39
CA SER A 37 -1.42 -4.37 27.52
C SER A 37 -1.00 -3.60 26.28
N ASN A 38 0.28 -3.63 25.94
CA ASN A 38 0.73 -3.31 24.60
C ASN A 38 -0.13 -4.22 23.71
N GLY A 39 -1.25 -3.66 23.23
CA GLY A 39 -2.07 -4.33 22.26
C GLY A 39 -1.13 -4.63 21.12
N ASP A 40 -0.82 -5.91 20.93
CA ASP A 40 -0.16 -6.38 19.75
C ASP A 40 -0.91 -5.72 18.60
N ILE A 41 -0.22 -4.83 17.88
CA ILE A 41 -0.76 -4.28 16.63
C ILE A 41 -1.04 -5.55 15.83
N PRO A 42 -2.30 -5.80 15.44
CA PRO A 42 -2.63 -7.04 14.74
C PRO A 42 -1.63 -7.21 13.60
N GLU A 43 -0.96 -8.34 13.52
CA GLU A 43 0.04 -8.66 12.49
C GLU A 43 -0.48 -8.38 11.08
N SER A 44 -1.78 -8.33 10.96
CA SER A 44 -2.62 -7.98 9.82
C SER A 44 -2.39 -6.60 9.20
N ARG A 45 -1.89 -5.61 9.93
CA ARG A 45 -1.60 -4.27 9.38
C ARG A 45 -0.14 -4.06 8.97
N GLN A 46 0.68 -5.10 9.04
CA GLN A 46 2.08 -4.98 8.70
C GLN A 46 2.26 -4.96 7.17
N ASN A 47 2.82 -3.87 6.65
CA ASN A 47 3.20 -3.80 5.24
C ASN A 47 4.33 -4.78 4.95
N ARG A 48 4.14 -5.64 3.95
CA ARG A 48 5.21 -6.45 3.35
C ARG A 48 5.75 -5.68 2.16
N ILE A 49 7.00 -5.20 2.25
CA ILE A 49 7.60 -4.35 1.21
C ILE A 49 8.99 -4.87 0.86
N ILE A 50 9.24 -5.06 -0.42
CA ILE A 50 10.58 -5.30 -0.95
C ILE A 50 11.37 -4.00 -0.93
N SER A 51 12.45 -3.96 -0.15
CA SER A 51 13.32 -2.79 -0.04
C SER A 51 14.22 -2.62 -1.26
N ASN A 52 14.71 -1.39 -1.47
CA ASN A 52 15.76 -1.07 -2.42
C ASN A 52 15.44 -1.30 -3.90
N ILE A 53 14.17 -1.33 -4.29
CA ILE A 53 13.81 -1.29 -5.70
C ILE A 53 13.99 0.15 -6.19
N PRO A 54 14.87 0.39 -7.19
CA PRO A 54 15.03 1.72 -7.76
C PRO A 54 13.73 2.22 -8.36
N PHE A 55 13.44 3.50 -8.14
CA PHE A 55 12.26 4.15 -8.67
C PHE A 55 12.69 5.22 -9.68
N TYR A 56 12.10 5.16 -10.86
CA TYR A 56 12.22 6.14 -11.90
C TYR A 56 10.88 6.81 -12.11
N ALA A 57 10.79 8.10 -11.78
CA ALA A 57 9.59 8.88 -12.06
C ALA A 57 9.34 8.88 -13.57
N GLN A 58 8.11 8.56 -13.95
CA GLN A 58 7.78 8.36 -15.35
C GLN A 58 7.35 9.68 -15.98
N GLU A 59 7.91 9.95 -17.14
CA GLU A 59 7.34 10.92 -18.06
C GLU A 59 6.30 10.26 -18.97
N ASP A 60 5.59 11.04 -19.76
CA ASP A 60 4.53 10.56 -20.63
C ASP A 60 5.01 9.39 -21.52
N TYR A 61 4.22 8.31 -21.54
CA TYR A 61 4.46 7.09 -22.35
C TYR A 61 5.67 6.22 -21.98
N GLN A 62 6.38 6.50 -20.89
CA GLN A 62 7.55 5.72 -20.46
C GLN A 62 7.28 4.73 -19.31
N CYS A 63 6.03 4.39 -19.03
CA CYS A 63 5.69 3.47 -17.94
C CYS A 63 6.37 2.09 -18.07
N GLY A 64 6.46 1.53 -19.28
CA GLY A 64 7.15 0.27 -19.53
C GLY A 64 8.66 0.36 -19.24
N PRO A 65 9.40 1.26 -19.92
CA PRO A 65 10.83 1.43 -19.69
C PRO A 65 11.20 1.74 -18.24
N ALA A 66 10.45 2.60 -17.55
CA ALA A 66 10.71 2.94 -16.15
C ALA A 66 10.47 1.74 -15.20
N SER A 67 9.40 0.97 -15.43
CA SER A 67 9.11 -0.25 -14.67
C SER A 67 10.19 -1.30 -14.88
N LEU A 68 10.64 -1.54 -16.13
CA LEU A 68 11.74 -2.44 -16.43
C LEU A 68 13.04 -2.00 -15.78
N ALA A 69 13.42 -0.71 -15.93
CA ALA A 69 14.63 -0.18 -15.31
C ALA A 69 14.61 -0.41 -13.79
N GLY A 70 13.50 -0.15 -13.10
CA GLY A 70 13.36 -0.39 -11.67
C GLY A 70 13.64 -1.83 -11.28
N VAL A 71 13.00 -2.79 -11.95
CA VAL A 71 13.15 -4.22 -11.63
C VAL A 71 14.52 -4.75 -12.08
N MET A 72 15.03 -4.35 -13.25
CA MET A 72 16.34 -4.82 -13.74
C MET A 72 17.49 -4.30 -12.88
N ASN A 73 17.46 -3.04 -12.45
CA ASN A 73 18.45 -2.50 -11.52
C ASN A 73 18.37 -3.14 -10.13
N TYR A 74 17.18 -3.52 -9.66
CA TYR A 74 17.08 -4.35 -8.46
C TYR A 74 17.87 -5.66 -8.59
N TRP A 75 17.83 -6.28 -9.77
CA TRP A 75 18.64 -7.46 -10.12
C TRP A 75 20.08 -7.14 -10.51
N LYS A 76 20.56 -5.88 -10.34
CA LYS A 76 21.92 -5.44 -10.64
C LYS A 76 22.27 -5.50 -12.14
N ILE A 77 21.30 -5.29 -12.99
CA ILE A 77 21.49 -4.98 -14.41
C ILE A 77 21.38 -3.46 -14.54
N ASP A 78 22.51 -2.81 -14.80
CA ASP A 78 22.59 -1.36 -14.91
C ASP A 78 22.04 -0.87 -16.26
N VAL A 79 20.83 -0.30 -16.22
CA VAL A 79 20.12 0.25 -17.39
C VAL A 79 19.28 1.45 -16.98
N THR A 80 19.15 2.42 -17.86
CA THR A 80 18.27 3.58 -17.66
C THR A 80 16.93 3.40 -18.40
N PRO A 81 15.85 4.08 -17.99
CA PRO A 81 14.61 4.10 -18.77
C PRO A 81 14.81 4.54 -20.21
N ASP A 82 15.69 5.53 -20.44
CA ASP A 82 15.98 6.05 -21.78
C ASP A 82 16.68 5.01 -22.68
N ASP A 83 17.61 4.22 -22.12
CA ASP A 83 18.25 3.16 -22.88
C ASP A 83 17.26 2.06 -23.27
N ILE A 84 16.36 1.72 -22.35
CA ILE A 84 15.28 0.77 -22.63
C ILE A 84 14.34 1.34 -23.69
N ALA A 85 13.91 2.59 -23.54
CA ALA A 85 12.98 3.23 -24.47
C ALA A 85 13.52 3.30 -25.92
N LYS A 86 14.82 3.55 -26.10
CA LYS A 86 15.46 3.52 -27.42
C LYS A 86 15.27 2.18 -28.16
N GLU A 87 15.21 1.06 -27.39
CA GLU A 87 15.11 -0.27 -27.98
C GLU A 87 13.67 -0.77 -28.13
N ILE A 88 12.74 -0.39 -27.21
CA ILE A 88 11.42 -1.01 -27.13
C ILE A 88 10.22 -0.04 -27.16
N TYR A 89 10.47 1.27 -27.27
CA TYR A 89 9.36 2.22 -27.42
C TYR A 89 8.78 2.19 -28.83
N SER A 90 7.50 1.93 -28.93
CA SER A 90 6.75 1.95 -30.18
C SER A 90 6.02 3.28 -30.39
N LYS A 91 6.43 4.05 -31.41
CA LYS A 91 5.75 5.31 -31.78
C LYS A 91 4.29 5.08 -32.19
N SER A 92 4.01 3.99 -32.88
CA SER A 92 2.65 3.65 -33.35
C SER A 92 1.72 3.25 -32.20
N ALA A 93 2.24 2.52 -31.21
CA ALA A 93 1.50 2.14 -30.02
C ALA A 93 1.50 3.25 -28.95
N LYS A 94 2.31 4.32 -29.13
CA LYS A 94 2.54 5.36 -28.12
C LYS A 94 2.92 4.78 -26.75
N GLY A 95 3.79 3.77 -26.74
CA GLY A 95 4.17 3.06 -25.53
C GLY A 95 4.98 1.81 -25.84
N THR A 96 5.10 0.93 -24.85
CA THR A 96 5.81 -0.35 -24.96
C THR A 96 4.82 -1.49 -25.12
N LEU A 97 5.11 -2.44 -26.00
CA LEU A 97 4.28 -3.63 -26.17
C LEU A 97 4.61 -4.66 -25.08
N ASN A 98 3.59 -5.41 -24.67
CA ASN A 98 3.75 -6.45 -23.63
C ASN A 98 4.85 -7.47 -23.97
N ILE A 99 4.98 -7.82 -25.26
CA ILE A 99 5.99 -8.77 -25.70
C ILE A 99 7.42 -8.21 -25.56
N ASP A 100 7.61 -6.92 -25.77
CA ASP A 100 8.91 -6.28 -25.63
C ASP A 100 9.34 -6.19 -24.16
N MET A 101 8.36 -6.06 -23.26
CA MET A 101 8.59 -6.14 -21.79
C MET A 101 9.17 -7.49 -21.37
N VAL A 102 8.86 -8.57 -22.09
CA VAL A 102 9.40 -9.91 -21.83
C VAL A 102 10.75 -10.12 -22.50
N ILE A 103 10.85 -9.79 -23.80
CA ILE A 103 12.03 -10.09 -24.60
C ILE A 103 13.24 -9.26 -24.16
N TYR A 104 13.03 -7.98 -23.78
CA TYR A 104 14.14 -7.11 -23.42
C TYR A 104 14.96 -7.64 -22.23
N PRO A 105 14.38 -7.97 -21.05
CA PRO A 105 15.16 -8.53 -19.96
C PRO A 105 15.75 -9.91 -20.27
N GLN A 106 15.10 -10.74 -21.11
CA GLN A 106 15.65 -12.02 -21.54
C GLN A 106 16.94 -11.81 -22.35
N ARG A 107 16.98 -10.82 -23.27
CA ARG A 107 18.20 -10.48 -24.02
C ARG A 107 19.34 -9.97 -23.12
N LYS A 108 19.01 -9.42 -21.95
CA LYS A 108 20.00 -8.98 -20.94
C LYS A 108 20.37 -10.11 -19.96
N GLY A 109 19.98 -11.37 -20.24
CA GLY A 109 20.40 -12.56 -19.49
C GLY A 109 19.53 -12.91 -18.27
N LEU A 110 18.42 -12.22 -18.07
CA LEU A 110 17.45 -12.54 -17.02
C LEU A 110 16.43 -13.58 -17.48
N ILE A 111 15.76 -14.22 -16.54
CA ILE A 111 14.52 -14.95 -16.78
C ILE A 111 13.39 -13.93 -16.71
N ALA A 112 12.54 -13.90 -17.73
CA ALA A 112 11.34 -13.07 -17.76
C ALA A 112 10.17 -13.89 -18.30
N GLU A 113 9.11 -13.98 -17.50
CA GLU A 113 7.94 -14.84 -17.76
C GLU A 113 6.67 -14.02 -17.55
N GLN A 114 5.85 -13.91 -18.60
CA GLN A 114 4.53 -13.31 -18.49
C GLN A 114 3.47 -14.39 -18.26
N TYR A 115 2.48 -14.06 -17.42
CA TYR A 115 1.37 -14.96 -17.11
C TYR A 115 0.14 -14.20 -16.63
N SER A 116 -0.99 -14.90 -16.45
CA SER A 116 -2.16 -14.36 -15.78
C SER A 116 -2.04 -14.61 -14.29
N GLY A 117 -1.79 -13.53 -13.51
CA GLY A 117 -1.59 -13.59 -12.07
C GLY A 117 -2.89 -13.62 -11.27
N ASN A 118 -2.75 -13.67 -9.96
CA ASN A 118 -3.79 -13.47 -8.97
C ASN A 118 -3.19 -12.91 -7.67
N MET A 119 -4.03 -12.45 -6.73
CA MET A 119 -3.56 -11.84 -5.47
C MET A 119 -2.71 -12.78 -4.61
N GLN A 120 -3.04 -14.07 -4.57
CA GLN A 120 -2.26 -15.05 -3.80
C GLN A 120 -0.86 -15.25 -4.38
N ASP A 121 -0.77 -15.37 -5.71
CA ASP A 121 0.50 -15.46 -6.42
C ASP A 121 1.33 -14.18 -6.26
N LEU A 122 0.69 -13.01 -6.36
CA LEU A 122 1.34 -11.72 -6.14
C LEU A 122 1.96 -11.65 -4.74
N LYS A 123 1.19 -11.93 -3.69
CA LYS A 123 1.65 -11.94 -2.30
C LYS A 123 2.82 -12.90 -2.10
N LYS A 124 2.73 -14.12 -2.65
CA LYS A 124 3.80 -15.15 -2.59
C LYS A 124 5.11 -14.65 -3.24
N ASN A 125 5.04 -14.00 -4.41
CA ASN A 125 6.22 -13.46 -5.08
C ASN A 125 6.85 -12.33 -4.27
N ILE A 126 6.06 -11.41 -3.74
CA ILE A 126 6.55 -10.30 -2.89
C ILE A 126 7.23 -10.86 -1.63
N ASP A 127 6.65 -11.85 -0.96
CA ASP A 127 7.24 -12.51 0.22
C ASP A 127 8.58 -13.20 -0.10
N SER A 128 8.73 -13.66 -1.34
CA SER A 128 9.95 -14.27 -1.86
C SER A 128 10.98 -13.26 -2.37
N GLY A 129 10.71 -11.95 -2.28
CA GLY A 129 11.61 -10.89 -2.74
C GLY A 129 11.60 -10.66 -4.26
N TYR A 130 10.55 -11.09 -4.95
CA TYR A 130 10.37 -10.90 -6.39
C TYR A 130 9.37 -9.76 -6.68
N PRO A 131 9.83 -8.55 -7.04
CA PRO A 131 8.93 -7.50 -7.50
C PRO A 131 8.28 -7.91 -8.83
N LEU A 132 7.00 -7.60 -8.98
CA LEU A 132 6.25 -7.92 -10.17
C LEU A 132 5.93 -6.67 -10.97
N ILE A 133 6.04 -6.73 -12.29
CA ILE A 133 5.46 -5.71 -13.17
C ILE A 133 4.06 -6.17 -13.55
N VAL A 134 3.08 -5.31 -13.33
CA VAL A 134 1.69 -5.57 -13.74
C VAL A 134 1.25 -4.56 -14.79
N PHE A 135 0.32 -4.99 -15.65
CA PHE A 135 -0.29 -4.14 -16.65
C PHE A 135 -1.74 -3.92 -16.26
N VAL A 136 -2.16 -2.68 -16.15
CA VAL A 136 -3.51 -2.27 -15.73
C VAL A 136 -4.14 -1.36 -16.78
N ASP A 137 -5.47 -1.27 -16.77
CA ASP A 137 -6.21 -0.32 -17.59
C ASP A 137 -7.11 0.56 -16.73
N TYR A 138 -6.75 1.84 -16.62
CA TYR A 138 -7.53 2.87 -15.94
C TYR A 138 -8.67 3.44 -16.80
N GLY A 139 -8.77 2.99 -18.03
CA GLY A 139 -9.77 3.48 -18.97
C GLY A 139 -11.21 3.24 -18.52
N PHE A 140 -12.10 4.01 -19.09
CA PHE A 140 -13.53 3.91 -18.83
C PHE A 140 -14.29 3.68 -20.13
N TRP A 141 -15.21 2.72 -20.11
CA TRP A 141 -16.04 2.29 -21.22
C TRP A 141 -15.22 1.87 -22.45
N ALA A 142 -15.21 2.63 -23.55
CA ALA A 142 -14.49 2.31 -24.80
C ALA A 142 -13.09 2.95 -24.89
N VAL A 143 -12.67 3.73 -23.88
CA VAL A 143 -11.38 4.42 -23.87
C VAL A 143 -10.41 3.66 -22.96
N GLN A 144 -9.36 3.10 -23.54
CA GLN A 144 -8.29 2.45 -22.80
C GLN A 144 -7.27 3.47 -22.28
N SER A 145 -6.80 3.27 -21.05
CA SER A 145 -5.71 4.02 -20.44
C SER A 145 -4.76 3.04 -19.78
N ASN A 146 -3.96 2.41 -20.62
CA ASN A 146 -3.06 1.32 -20.24
C ASN A 146 -1.82 1.83 -19.50
N HIS A 147 -1.40 1.11 -18.45
CA HIS A 147 -0.29 1.51 -17.62
C HIS A 147 0.48 0.31 -17.05
N PHE A 148 1.82 0.36 -17.12
CA PHE A 148 2.70 -0.56 -16.40
C PHE A 148 3.08 0.04 -15.05
N MET A 149 3.07 -0.77 -13.99
CA MET A 149 3.56 -0.41 -12.68
C MET A 149 4.30 -1.57 -12.02
N VAL A 150 5.14 -1.26 -11.05
CA VAL A 150 5.87 -2.27 -10.27
C VAL A 150 5.19 -2.45 -8.93
N VAL A 151 4.68 -3.66 -8.65
CA VAL A 151 4.24 -4.03 -7.31
C VAL A 151 5.47 -4.31 -6.47
N VAL A 152 5.63 -3.53 -5.41
CA VAL A 152 6.77 -3.59 -4.50
C VAL A 152 6.39 -4.08 -3.10
N GLY A 153 5.10 -4.19 -2.83
CA GLY A 153 4.60 -4.63 -1.52
C GLY A 153 3.10 -4.80 -1.48
N TYR A 154 2.61 -5.20 -0.31
CA TYR A 154 1.18 -5.34 -0.02
C TYR A 154 0.92 -5.25 1.49
N ASN A 155 -0.34 -5.08 1.86
CA ASN A 155 -0.89 -5.31 3.20
C ASN A 155 -2.25 -6.02 3.07
N GLU A 156 -3.05 -6.07 4.13
CA GLU A 156 -4.39 -6.68 4.11
C GLU A 156 -5.36 -5.95 3.19
N ASP A 157 -5.21 -4.64 3.08
CA ASP A 157 -6.18 -3.77 2.40
C ASP A 157 -5.85 -3.56 0.92
N GLY A 158 -4.64 -3.94 0.46
CA GLY A 158 -4.25 -3.72 -0.93
C GLY A 158 -2.76 -3.88 -1.24
N VAL A 159 -2.34 -3.25 -2.33
CA VAL A 159 -0.99 -3.33 -2.86
C VAL A 159 -0.25 -2.01 -2.76
N ILE A 160 1.08 -2.10 -2.67
CA ILE A 160 1.99 -0.96 -2.67
C ILE A 160 2.77 -1.02 -3.99
N VAL A 161 2.71 0.06 -4.77
CA VAL A 161 3.26 0.09 -6.12
C VAL A 161 4.15 1.31 -6.35
N ASN A 162 5.12 1.14 -7.25
CA ASN A 162 5.82 2.25 -7.89
C ASN A 162 5.12 2.52 -9.23
N SER A 163 4.48 3.68 -9.38
CA SER A 163 3.59 3.97 -10.51
C SER A 163 3.61 5.46 -10.86
N GLY A 164 3.83 5.79 -12.12
CA GLY A 164 3.85 7.17 -12.59
C GLY A 164 4.92 7.99 -11.88
N LYS A 165 4.52 9.03 -11.18
CA LYS A 165 5.40 9.90 -10.36
C LYS A 165 5.41 9.50 -8.89
N ASP A 166 4.67 8.47 -8.49
CA ASP A 166 4.46 8.08 -7.12
C ASP A 166 5.27 6.83 -6.77
N LYS A 167 6.23 6.98 -5.86
CA LYS A 167 6.95 5.87 -5.24
C LYS A 167 6.18 5.36 -4.03
N GLY A 168 5.91 4.05 -4.00
CA GLY A 168 5.25 3.43 -2.85
C GLY A 168 3.79 3.83 -2.69
N LYS A 169 3.09 4.09 -3.80
CA LYS A 169 1.65 4.40 -3.79
C LYS A 169 0.85 3.21 -3.33
N PHE A 170 -0.05 3.43 -2.37
CA PHE A 170 -1.04 2.44 -1.97
C PHE A 170 -2.24 2.45 -2.92
N ILE A 171 -2.71 1.26 -3.30
CA ILE A 171 -3.94 1.05 -4.07
C ILE A 171 -4.75 -0.04 -3.35
N SER A 172 -6.02 0.21 -3.08
CA SER A 172 -6.92 -0.77 -2.45
C SER A 172 -7.00 -2.04 -3.30
N GLU A 173 -7.21 -3.21 -2.67
CA GLU A 173 -7.33 -4.48 -3.39
C GLU A 173 -8.46 -4.43 -4.42
N GLU A 174 -9.60 -3.80 -4.08
CA GLU A 174 -10.74 -3.63 -4.97
C GLU A 174 -10.39 -2.82 -6.23
N ASP A 175 -9.79 -1.62 -6.06
CA ASP A 175 -9.42 -0.76 -7.18
C ASP A 175 -8.32 -1.38 -8.04
N PHE A 176 -7.37 -2.07 -7.41
CA PHE A 176 -6.30 -2.77 -8.10
C PHE A 176 -6.85 -3.90 -8.97
N ILE A 177 -7.66 -4.80 -8.41
CA ILE A 177 -8.28 -5.91 -9.13
C ILE A 177 -9.12 -5.40 -10.30
N LYS A 178 -9.94 -4.37 -10.07
CA LYS A 178 -10.81 -3.77 -11.10
C LYS A 178 -10.05 -3.26 -12.32
N THR A 179 -8.85 -2.71 -12.14
CA THR A 179 -8.02 -2.20 -13.24
C THR A 179 -7.15 -3.29 -13.87
N TRP A 180 -6.70 -4.26 -13.06
CA TRP A 180 -5.85 -5.37 -13.49
C TRP A 180 -6.62 -6.45 -14.26
N GLU A 181 -7.87 -6.72 -13.88
CA GLU A 181 -8.77 -7.67 -14.58
C GLU A 181 -8.98 -7.28 -16.04
N LYS A 182 -9.09 -5.97 -16.34
CA LYS A 182 -9.27 -5.48 -17.72
C LYS A 182 -8.15 -5.89 -18.68
N THR A 183 -6.96 -6.17 -18.13
CA THR A 183 -5.80 -6.65 -18.88
C THR A 183 -5.60 -8.17 -18.72
N LYS A 184 -6.62 -8.90 -18.25
CA LYS A 184 -6.60 -10.35 -17.98
C LYS A 184 -5.53 -10.71 -16.96
N PHE A 185 -5.35 -9.86 -15.94
CA PHE A 185 -4.37 -10.03 -14.87
C PHE A 185 -2.93 -10.18 -15.37
N TRP A 186 -2.58 -9.47 -16.45
CA TRP A 186 -1.25 -9.57 -17.04
C TRP A 186 -0.16 -9.21 -16.00
N THR A 187 0.76 -10.13 -15.83
CA THR A 187 1.84 -10.07 -14.86
C THR A 187 3.15 -10.49 -15.51
N LEU A 188 4.23 -9.81 -15.17
CA LEU A 188 5.59 -10.15 -15.58
C LEU A 188 6.47 -10.37 -14.36
N LEU A 189 6.99 -11.56 -14.23
CA LEU A 189 8.03 -11.94 -13.27
C LEU A 189 9.39 -11.86 -13.96
N ILE A 190 10.31 -11.11 -13.35
CA ILE A 190 11.70 -11.03 -13.80
C ILE A 190 12.60 -11.46 -12.64
N LYS A 191 13.54 -12.40 -12.93
CA LYS A 191 14.49 -12.90 -11.92
C LYS A 191 15.82 -13.28 -12.54
N ARG A 192 16.85 -13.43 -11.72
CA ARG A 192 18.14 -13.99 -12.15
C ARG A 192 18.01 -15.48 -12.49
N LYS A 193 18.89 -15.94 -13.35
CA LYS A 193 19.10 -17.38 -13.62
C LYS A 193 19.68 -18.08 -12.41
#